data_1f78c0ae28cf76abebf3258e3afa5c0c
#
_entry.id   1f78c0ae28cf76abebf3258e3afa5c0c
#
_cell.length_a   1.000
_cell.length_b   1.000
_cell.length_c   1.000
_cell.angle_alpha   90.00
_cell.angle_beta   90.00
_cell.angle_gamma   90.00
#
_symmetry.space_group_name_H-M   'P 1'
#
loop_
_entity.id
_entity.type
_entity.pdbx_description
1 polymer ?
#
loop_
_entity_poly.entity_id
_entity_poly.type
_entity_poly.pdbx_seq_one_letter_code
_entity_poly.pdbx_strand_id
1 'polypeptide(L)'
;MKSKTAIYEMRRDGWRDYFELHVSPTSEAMRKHVEEIAARDGWKVLAEGWNETRGMVHPMQSLDGPFAYMFLAEDALGVGVVAHECLHVATSHERFVLKYGMDYGPEISEDEERLAYYLTSCIRGVYNTLYANKHIKERLA
;
A
#
# COMPACT_ATOMS: atom_id res chain seq x y z
N MET A 1 13.33 -9.04 -22.12
CA MET A 1 12.99 -9.60 -20.82
C MET A 1 11.97 -8.73 -20.11
N LYS A 2 10.85 -9.29 -19.72
CA LYS A 2 9.85 -8.54 -18.98
C LYS A 2 10.33 -8.29 -17.57
N SER A 3 10.40 -7.03 -17.18
CA SER A 3 10.61 -6.65 -15.79
C SER A 3 9.36 -7.00 -15.00
N LYS A 4 9.54 -7.73 -13.93
CA LYS A 4 8.41 -8.17 -13.10
C LYS A 4 8.15 -7.18 -11.96
N THR A 5 6.87 -7.01 -11.64
CA THR A 5 6.46 -6.34 -10.44
C THR A 5 6.77 -7.24 -9.24
N ALA A 6 7.45 -6.68 -8.24
CA ALA A 6 7.71 -7.37 -6.99
C ALA A 6 6.51 -7.16 -6.04
N ILE A 7 6.13 -8.21 -5.32
CA ILE A 7 4.97 -8.18 -4.43
C ILE A 7 5.40 -8.58 -3.03
N TYR A 8 5.04 -7.77 -2.05
CA TYR A 8 5.39 -8.00 -0.64
C TYR A 8 4.14 -7.96 0.23
N GLU A 9 4.03 -8.94 1.12
CA GLU A 9 2.99 -8.94 2.13
C GLU A 9 3.42 -8.05 3.28
N MET A 10 2.65 -6.99 3.55
CA MET A 10 2.95 -5.99 4.56
C MET A 10 2.08 -6.24 5.79
N ARG A 11 2.62 -6.98 6.73
CA ARG A 11 1.91 -7.40 7.94
C ARG A 11 2.67 -6.95 9.18
N ARG A 12 1.95 -6.39 10.14
CA ARG A 12 2.53 -6.11 11.46
C ARG A 12 2.55 -7.41 12.28
N ASP A 13 3.58 -7.54 13.11
CA ASP A 13 3.74 -8.72 13.96
C ASP A 13 2.51 -8.96 14.83
N GLY A 14 1.98 -10.17 14.77
CA GLY A 14 0.80 -10.56 15.54
C GLY A 14 -0.52 -10.09 14.98
N TRP A 15 -0.52 -9.34 13.86
CA TRP A 15 -1.76 -8.87 13.24
C TRP A 15 -2.19 -9.81 12.13
N ARG A 16 -3.48 -10.03 12.04
CA ARG A 16 -4.08 -10.88 11.02
C ARG A 16 -4.20 -10.18 9.67
N ASP A 17 -4.55 -8.91 9.70
CA ASP A 17 -4.75 -8.11 8.49
C ASP A 17 -3.42 -7.63 7.92
N TYR A 18 -3.40 -7.49 6.61
CA TYR A 18 -2.22 -7.06 5.87
C TYR A 18 -2.61 -6.36 4.58
N PHE A 19 -1.70 -5.57 4.03
CA PHE A 19 -1.84 -5.08 2.66
C PHE A 19 -0.71 -5.64 1.80
N GLU A 20 -0.90 -5.61 0.48
CA GLU A 20 0.14 -6.01 -0.46
C GLU A 20 0.78 -4.78 -1.09
N LEU A 21 2.10 -4.74 -1.05
CA LEU A 21 2.90 -3.72 -1.72
C LEU A 21 3.41 -4.28 -3.04
N HIS A 22 3.00 -3.66 -4.14
CA HIS A 22 3.40 -4.02 -5.50
C HIS A 22 4.33 -2.95 -6.03
N VAL A 23 5.59 -3.31 -6.32
CA VAL A 23 6.60 -2.37 -6.81
C VAL A 23 6.99 -2.74 -8.22
N SER A 24 6.69 -1.86 -9.16
CA SER A 24 7.02 -2.02 -10.58
C SER A 24 8.25 -1.20 -10.94
N PRO A 25 9.00 -1.58 -11.99
CA PRO A 25 10.23 -0.86 -12.35
C PRO A 25 9.96 0.55 -12.91
N THR A 26 8.83 0.75 -13.58
CA THR A 26 8.47 2.05 -14.16
C THR A 26 7.01 2.38 -13.88
N SER A 27 6.66 3.65 -13.99
CA SER A 27 5.27 4.08 -13.85
C SER A 27 4.36 3.45 -14.91
N GLU A 28 4.86 3.30 -16.14
CA GLU A 28 4.12 2.64 -17.22
C GLU A 28 3.84 1.18 -16.88
N ALA A 29 4.87 0.44 -16.42
CA ALA A 29 4.72 -0.95 -16.00
C ALA A 29 3.76 -1.07 -14.81
N MET A 30 3.82 -0.13 -13.88
CA MET A 30 2.91 -0.08 -12.74
C MET A 30 1.45 0.05 -13.20
N ARG A 31 1.18 1.00 -14.09
CA ARG A 31 -0.18 1.21 -14.58
C ARG A 31 -0.73 -0.03 -15.30
N LYS A 32 0.11 -0.66 -16.10
CA LYS A 32 -0.27 -1.91 -16.79
C LYS A 32 -0.55 -3.03 -15.78
N HIS A 33 0.28 -3.15 -14.76
CA HIS A 33 0.09 -4.14 -13.71
C HIS A 33 -1.22 -3.89 -12.94
N VAL A 34 -1.52 -2.64 -12.61
CA VAL A 34 -2.78 -2.28 -11.95
C VAL A 34 -3.97 -2.68 -12.80
N GLU A 35 -3.92 -2.41 -14.11
CA GLU A 35 -5.00 -2.79 -15.02
C GLU A 35 -5.20 -4.31 -15.07
N GLU A 36 -4.12 -5.09 -15.04
CA GLU A 36 -4.18 -6.55 -14.99
C GLU A 36 -4.81 -7.05 -13.69
N ILE A 37 -4.42 -6.47 -12.54
CA ILE A 37 -5.00 -6.82 -11.25
C ILE A 37 -6.49 -6.43 -11.20
N ALA A 38 -6.83 -5.25 -11.68
CA ALA A 38 -8.21 -4.78 -11.72
C ALA A 38 -9.10 -5.71 -12.56
N ALA A 39 -8.60 -6.13 -13.72
CA ALA A 39 -9.31 -7.09 -14.57
C ALA A 39 -9.51 -8.44 -13.88
N ARG A 40 -8.46 -8.93 -13.20
CA ARG A 40 -8.53 -10.18 -12.45
C ARG A 40 -9.57 -10.13 -11.34
N ASP A 41 -9.59 -9.04 -10.59
CA ASP A 41 -10.42 -8.91 -9.38
C ASP A 41 -11.78 -8.26 -9.66
N GLY A 42 -12.03 -7.80 -10.87
CA GLY A 42 -13.35 -7.27 -11.27
C GLY A 42 -13.62 -5.84 -10.85
N TRP A 43 -12.59 -5.02 -10.64
CA TRP A 43 -12.79 -3.60 -10.39
C TRP A 43 -12.23 -2.76 -11.53
N LYS A 44 -12.60 -1.49 -11.57
CA LYS A 44 -12.22 -0.58 -12.64
C LYS A 44 -11.27 0.51 -12.15
N VAL A 45 -10.30 0.83 -13.00
CA VAL A 45 -9.42 1.96 -12.75
C VAL A 45 -10.14 3.24 -13.17
N LEU A 46 -10.06 4.29 -12.33
CA LEU A 46 -10.60 5.60 -12.68
C LEU A 46 -9.77 6.19 -13.83
N ALA A 47 -10.46 6.66 -14.88
CA ALA A 47 -9.78 7.09 -16.10
C ALA A 47 -9.10 8.45 -15.98
N GLU A 48 -9.65 9.37 -15.18
CA GLU A 48 -9.14 10.73 -15.08
C GLU A 48 -7.75 10.75 -14.42
N GLY A 49 -6.78 11.35 -15.12
CA GLY A 49 -5.40 11.45 -14.61
C GLY A 49 -4.64 10.14 -14.59
N TRP A 50 -5.20 9.06 -15.11
CA TRP A 50 -4.58 7.74 -15.03
C TRP A 50 -3.18 7.69 -15.65
N ASN A 51 -3.00 8.33 -16.80
CA ASN A 51 -1.71 8.32 -17.50
C ASN A 51 -0.60 9.10 -16.77
N GLU A 52 -0.95 9.85 -15.74
CA GLU A 52 -0.01 10.61 -14.92
C GLU A 52 0.15 10.03 -13.52
N THR A 53 -0.52 8.93 -13.23
CA THR A 53 -0.51 8.29 -11.92
C THR A 53 0.87 7.70 -11.62
N ARG A 54 1.44 8.05 -10.46
CA ARG A 54 2.76 7.62 -10.01
C ARG A 54 2.72 6.68 -8.81
N GLY A 55 1.55 6.46 -8.29
CA GLY A 55 1.31 5.54 -7.19
C GLY A 55 -0.19 5.41 -7.01
N MET A 56 -0.63 4.33 -6.38
CA MET A 56 -2.05 4.09 -6.21
C MET A 56 -2.29 3.13 -5.05
N VAL A 57 -3.40 3.32 -4.36
CA VAL A 57 -3.91 2.35 -3.38
C VAL A 57 -5.33 1.98 -3.77
N HIS A 58 -5.62 0.70 -3.76
CA HIS A 58 -6.98 0.19 -3.96
C HIS A 58 -7.43 -0.56 -2.71
N PRO A 59 -8.50 -0.10 -2.01
CA PRO A 59 -9.02 -0.81 -0.85
C PRO A 59 -9.80 -2.06 -1.27
N MET A 60 -9.50 -3.19 -0.63
CA MET A 60 -10.18 -4.47 -0.91
C MET A 60 -11.24 -4.80 0.15
N GLN A 61 -10.98 -4.44 1.38
CA GLN A 61 -11.89 -4.64 2.52
C GLN A 61 -12.44 -6.06 2.64
N SER A 62 -11.58 -7.05 2.46
CA SER A 62 -11.91 -8.46 2.59
C SER A 62 -11.16 -9.09 3.77
N LEU A 63 -11.80 -9.99 4.50
CA LEU A 63 -11.13 -10.75 5.56
C LEU A 63 -10.26 -11.88 5.00
N ASP A 64 -10.51 -12.31 3.77
CA ASP A 64 -9.86 -13.47 3.17
C ASP A 64 -8.69 -13.09 2.26
N GLY A 65 -8.05 -11.98 2.52
CA GLY A 65 -6.94 -11.52 1.70
C GLY A 65 -6.44 -10.17 2.20
N PRO A 66 -5.67 -9.46 1.38
CA PRO A 66 -5.22 -8.12 1.77
C PRO A 66 -6.41 -7.17 1.89
N PHE A 67 -6.33 -6.24 2.85
CA PHE A 67 -7.36 -5.21 2.97
C PHE A 67 -7.16 -4.08 1.95
N ALA A 68 -5.99 -4.01 1.33
CA ALA A 68 -5.68 -3.03 0.30
C ALA A 68 -4.50 -3.50 -0.55
N TYR A 69 -4.41 -2.97 -1.75
CA TYR A 69 -3.21 -3.05 -2.60
C TYR A 69 -2.59 -1.67 -2.68
N MET A 70 -1.25 -1.60 -2.53
CA MET A 70 -0.47 -0.38 -2.73
C MET A 70 0.45 -0.62 -3.93
N PHE A 71 0.37 0.26 -4.92
CA PHE A 71 1.17 0.16 -6.14
C PHE A 71 2.15 1.32 -6.20
N LEU A 72 3.43 1.01 -6.36
CA LEU A 72 4.50 1.98 -6.50
C LEU A 72 5.35 1.66 -7.73
N ALA A 73 6.05 2.67 -8.23
CA ALA A 73 6.98 2.53 -9.35
C ALA A 73 8.36 3.05 -8.94
N GLU A 74 9.41 2.30 -9.27
CA GLU A 74 10.77 2.70 -8.91
C GLU A 74 11.21 4.03 -9.50
N ASP A 75 10.71 4.37 -10.69
CA ASP A 75 11.05 5.63 -11.35
C ASP A 75 10.33 6.86 -10.75
N ALA A 76 9.42 6.65 -9.82
CA ALA A 76 8.63 7.70 -9.19
C ALA A 76 8.66 7.62 -7.66
N LEU A 77 9.64 6.93 -7.09
CA LEU A 77 9.77 6.81 -5.64
C LEU A 77 10.34 8.08 -5.03
N GLY A 78 9.54 8.74 -4.23
CA GLY A 78 9.96 9.89 -3.45
C GLY A 78 9.20 9.88 -2.15
N VAL A 79 9.69 10.67 -1.18
CA VAL A 79 9.05 10.75 0.14
C VAL A 79 7.58 11.15 -0.01
N GLY A 80 7.29 12.11 -0.89
CA GLY A 80 5.93 12.58 -1.08
C GLY A 80 4.99 11.52 -1.63
N VAL A 81 5.43 10.74 -2.62
CA VAL A 81 4.60 9.67 -3.20
C VAL A 81 4.36 8.58 -2.17
N VAL A 82 5.40 8.11 -1.51
CA VAL A 82 5.26 7.03 -0.53
C VAL A 82 4.36 7.46 0.63
N ALA A 83 4.57 8.65 1.17
CA ALA A 83 3.75 9.16 2.27
C ALA A 83 2.29 9.33 1.85
N HIS A 84 2.04 9.84 0.64
CA HIS A 84 0.69 10.00 0.10
C HIS A 84 -0.03 8.66 0.00
N GLU A 85 0.61 7.66 -0.58
CA GLU A 85 -0.01 6.34 -0.72
C GLU A 85 -0.14 5.63 0.63
N CYS A 86 0.80 5.82 1.55
CA CYS A 86 0.66 5.27 2.90
C CYS A 86 -0.53 5.86 3.65
N LEU A 87 -0.88 7.11 3.41
CA LEU A 87 -2.09 7.70 4.00
C LEU A 87 -3.34 6.98 3.50
N HIS A 88 -3.40 6.67 2.21
CA HIS A 88 -4.52 5.90 1.64
C HIS A 88 -4.59 4.49 2.25
N VAL A 89 -3.45 3.83 2.45
CA VAL A 89 -3.41 2.52 3.11
C VAL A 89 -3.92 2.63 4.55
N ALA A 90 -3.44 3.62 5.30
CA ALA A 90 -3.85 3.81 6.69
C ALA A 90 -5.35 4.11 6.80
N THR A 91 -5.89 4.92 5.90
CA THR A 91 -7.32 5.21 5.85
C THR A 91 -8.13 3.95 5.50
N SER A 92 -7.64 3.14 4.57
CA SER A 92 -8.27 1.86 4.21
C SER A 92 -8.27 0.90 5.39
N HIS A 93 -7.18 0.85 6.14
CA HIS A 93 -7.07 0.04 7.35
C HIS A 93 -8.09 0.47 8.40
N GLU A 94 -8.24 1.77 8.59
CA GLU A 94 -9.20 2.31 9.55
C GLU A 94 -10.63 1.89 9.19
N ARG A 95 -11.01 1.99 7.92
CA ARG A 95 -12.31 1.53 7.44
C ARG A 95 -12.49 0.03 7.62
N PHE A 96 -11.45 -0.74 7.37
CA PHE A 96 -11.45 -2.19 7.54
C PHE A 96 -11.69 -2.56 9.01
N VAL A 97 -10.98 -1.91 9.93
CA VAL A 97 -11.13 -2.13 11.37
C VAL A 97 -12.56 -1.82 11.84
N LEU A 98 -13.11 -0.70 11.40
CA LEU A 98 -14.47 -0.31 11.75
C LEU A 98 -15.51 -1.28 11.19
N LYS A 99 -15.32 -1.72 9.95
CA LYS A 99 -16.24 -2.64 9.29
C LYS A 99 -16.34 -4.00 9.99
N TYR A 100 -15.19 -4.52 10.45
CA TYR A 100 -15.13 -5.86 11.04
C TYR A 100 -15.04 -5.86 12.57
N GLY A 101 -15.13 -4.69 13.21
CA GLY A 101 -15.14 -4.60 14.66
C GLY A 101 -13.85 -5.08 15.33
N MET A 102 -12.72 -4.94 14.66
CA MET A 102 -11.44 -5.39 15.20
C MET A 102 -10.93 -4.45 16.28
N ASP A 103 -10.36 -5.04 17.35
CA ASP A 103 -9.77 -4.31 18.45
C ASP A 103 -8.31 -4.70 18.57
N TYR A 104 -7.42 -3.71 18.36
CA TYR A 104 -5.99 -3.93 18.39
C TYR A 104 -5.31 -3.36 19.64
N GLY A 105 -6.09 -3.12 20.68
CA GLY A 105 -5.54 -2.78 21.98
C GLY A 105 -6.17 -1.55 22.62
N PRO A 106 -6.22 -1.53 23.95
CA PRO A 106 -6.86 -0.45 24.68
C PRO A 106 -6.09 0.87 24.66
N GLU A 107 -4.79 0.83 24.42
CA GLU A 107 -3.94 2.01 24.35
C GLU A 107 -4.19 2.86 23.10
N ILE A 108 -4.87 2.31 22.09
CA ILE A 108 -5.23 3.04 20.88
C ILE A 108 -6.73 3.26 20.89
N SER A 109 -7.18 4.11 21.82
CA SER A 109 -8.59 4.32 22.08
C SER A 109 -9.24 5.37 21.18
N GLU A 110 -8.45 6.24 20.56
CA GLU A 110 -8.95 7.30 19.70
C GLU A 110 -8.64 7.03 18.25
N ASP A 111 -9.63 7.28 17.38
CA ASP A 111 -9.52 7.00 15.94
C ASP A 111 -8.34 7.70 15.30
N GLU A 112 -8.12 8.97 15.68
CA GLU A 112 -7.00 9.76 15.16
C GLU A 112 -5.64 9.17 15.56
N GLU A 113 -5.50 8.76 16.82
CA GLU A 113 -4.26 8.16 17.30
C GLU A 113 -4.00 6.81 16.62
N ARG A 114 -5.02 6.01 16.45
CA ARG A 114 -4.88 4.72 15.75
C ARG A 114 -4.44 4.93 14.32
N LEU A 115 -5.04 5.90 13.64
CA LEU A 115 -4.65 6.25 12.27
C LEU A 115 -3.20 6.71 12.20
N ALA A 116 -2.80 7.60 13.11
CA ALA A 116 -1.44 8.14 13.15
C ALA A 116 -0.40 7.05 13.42
N TYR A 117 -0.66 6.17 14.36
CA TYR A 117 0.23 5.03 14.65
C TYR A 117 0.35 4.11 13.45
N TYR A 118 -0.76 3.77 12.81
CA TYR A 118 -0.73 2.90 11.65
C TYR A 118 0.02 3.55 10.49
N LEU A 119 -0.22 4.84 10.25
CA LEU A 119 0.47 5.59 9.20
C LEU A 119 1.99 5.57 9.41
N THR A 120 2.44 5.86 10.63
CA THR A 120 3.87 5.83 10.96
C THR A 120 4.47 4.45 10.72
N SER A 121 3.79 3.41 11.17
CA SER A 121 4.20 2.03 10.97
C SER A 121 4.24 1.66 9.49
N CYS A 122 3.25 2.10 8.73
CA CYS A 122 3.16 1.85 7.29
C CYS A 122 4.33 2.50 6.55
N ILE A 123 4.61 3.78 6.79
CA ILE A 123 5.71 4.50 6.16
C ILE A 123 7.03 3.79 6.45
N ARG A 124 7.28 3.48 7.71
CA ARG A 124 8.51 2.79 8.13
C ARG A 124 8.66 1.43 7.47
N GLY A 125 7.59 0.65 7.48
CA GLY A 125 7.58 -0.68 6.87
C GLY A 125 7.82 -0.64 5.36
N VAL A 126 7.17 0.28 4.66
CA VAL A 126 7.34 0.44 3.21
C VAL A 126 8.78 0.83 2.89
N TYR A 127 9.34 1.84 3.55
CA TYR A 127 10.72 2.25 3.29
C TYR A 127 11.72 1.14 3.61
N ASN A 128 11.55 0.43 4.72
CA ASN A 128 12.42 -0.68 5.06
C ASN A 128 12.37 -1.78 4.00
N THR A 129 11.19 -2.09 3.49
CA THR A 129 11.02 -3.09 2.43
C THR A 129 11.66 -2.64 1.13
N LEU A 130 11.44 -1.39 0.74
CA LEU A 130 12.05 -0.83 -0.47
C LEU A 130 13.58 -0.83 -0.39
N TYR A 131 14.13 -0.46 0.75
CA TYR A 131 15.58 -0.45 0.95
C TYR A 131 16.16 -1.88 0.96
N ALA A 132 15.56 -2.78 1.72
CA ALA A 132 16.03 -4.16 1.86
C ALA A 132 16.03 -4.91 0.52
N ASN A 133 15.11 -4.57 -0.38
CA ASN A 133 14.97 -5.21 -1.68
C ASN A 133 15.55 -4.38 -2.83
N LYS A 134 16.34 -3.37 -2.50
CA LYS A 134 17.13 -2.56 -3.44
C LYS A 134 16.30 -1.74 -4.43
N HIS A 135 15.05 -1.44 -4.08
CA HIS A 135 14.23 -0.52 -4.87
C HIS A 135 14.66 0.93 -4.67
N ILE A 136 15.24 1.24 -3.51
CA ILE A 136 15.87 2.52 -3.21
C ILE A 136 17.30 2.28 -2.72
N LYS A 137 18.20 3.23 -3.00
CA LYS A 137 19.63 3.08 -2.70
C LYS A 137 20.01 3.59 -1.32
N GLU A 138 19.29 4.58 -0.81
CA GLU A 138 19.59 5.21 0.47
C GLU A 138 18.52 4.87 1.49
N ARG A 139 18.97 4.51 2.69
CA ARG A 139 18.07 4.28 3.81
C ARG A 139 17.58 5.62 4.33
N LEU A 140 16.28 5.79 4.33
CA LEU A 140 15.66 6.97 4.92
C LEU A 140 15.54 6.76 6.42
N ALA A 141 16.14 7.66 7.16
CA ALA A 141 16.14 7.60 8.62
C ALA A 141 14.75 7.92 9.19
#